data_6c616d13c22e2fc0e61b7498d0378028
#
_entry.id   6c616d13c22e2fc0e61b7498d0378028
#
_cell.length_a   1.000
_cell.length_b   1.000
_cell.length_c   1.000
_cell.angle_alpha   90.00
_cell.angle_beta   90.00
_cell.angle_gamma   90.00
#
_symmetry.space_group_name_H-M   'P 1'
#
loop_
_entity.id
_entity.type
_entity.pdbx_description
1 polymer ?
#
loop_
_entity_poly.entity_id
_entity_poly.type
_entity_poly.pdbx_seq_one_letter_code
_entity_poly.pdbx_strand_id
1 'polypeptide(L)'
;GLRILLLDDDPRQLSVTREIFRRNRVECDCYTDFRQVVAKLRDEDYDALLTDIRMPDMDGFGLLELLRSSNMERAGTIPVIAVTADTDPEEEYLSRGFAGCIRKPFRMNELLETVSRIVRGNRRTAWQPDFSLILTGEDNKGEMLGIFIRESRKDLDRLHGALERDDRQTVREILHKNLPLWTSVRLDYPIEELQAIVL
;
A
#
# COMPACT_ATOMS: atom_id res chain seq x y z
N GLY A 1 6.61 1.52 8.81
CA GLY A 1 6.89 0.33 8.02
C GLY A 1 5.61 -0.28 7.47
N LEU A 2 5.73 -1.19 6.52
CA LEU A 2 4.61 -1.94 5.98
C LEU A 2 4.23 -3.04 6.98
N ARG A 3 2.94 -3.13 7.34
CA ARG A 3 2.40 -4.15 8.24
C ARG A 3 1.39 -5.04 7.52
N ILE A 4 1.69 -6.31 7.42
CA ILE A 4 0.89 -7.30 6.72
C ILE A 4 0.29 -8.29 7.70
N LEU A 5 -0.97 -8.63 7.50
CA LEU A 5 -1.64 -9.72 8.18
C LEU A 5 -1.72 -10.92 7.24
N LEU A 6 -1.35 -12.09 7.71
CA LEU A 6 -1.32 -13.31 6.92
C LEU A 6 -2.16 -14.41 7.57
N LEU A 7 -3.05 -15.01 6.80
CA LEU A 7 -3.87 -16.14 7.19
C LEU A 7 -3.67 -17.33 6.24
N ASP A 8 -3.27 -18.47 6.80
CA ASP A 8 -3.13 -19.74 6.09
C ASP A 8 -3.26 -20.88 7.12
N ASP A 9 -4.03 -21.89 6.86
CA ASP A 9 -4.22 -23.01 7.77
C ASP A 9 -3.00 -23.94 7.88
N ASP A 10 -2.02 -23.82 6.97
CA ASP A 10 -0.74 -24.52 7.04
C ASP A 10 0.35 -23.64 7.70
N PRO A 11 0.76 -23.97 8.95
CA PRO A 11 1.79 -23.18 9.66
C PRO A 11 3.16 -23.21 8.97
N ARG A 12 3.43 -24.19 8.09
CA ARG A 12 4.69 -24.24 7.32
C ARG A 12 4.69 -23.15 6.26
N GLN A 13 3.57 -22.93 5.57
CA GLN A 13 3.42 -21.85 4.59
C GLN A 13 3.51 -20.48 5.24
N LEU A 14 2.88 -20.30 6.41
CA LEU A 14 3.03 -19.10 7.22
C LEU A 14 4.49 -18.80 7.55
N SER A 15 5.25 -19.82 7.98
CA SER A 15 6.66 -19.66 8.35
C SER A 15 7.51 -19.21 7.16
N VAL A 16 7.32 -19.80 5.98
CA VAL A 16 8.05 -19.43 4.76
C VAL A 16 7.73 -18.00 4.34
N THR A 17 6.44 -17.65 4.26
CA THR A 17 6.00 -16.32 3.83
C THR A 17 6.42 -15.24 4.82
N ARG A 18 6.31 -15.51 6.13
CA ARG A 18 6.80 -14.62 7.19
C ARG A 18 8.29 -14.34 7.07
N GLU A 19 9.10 -15.38 6.78
CA GLU A 19 10.55 -15.19 6.61
C GLU A 19 10.89 -14.32 5.39
N ILE A 20 10.13 -14.45 4.29
CA ILE A 20 10.27 -13.56 3.13
C ILE A 20 10.04 -12.11 3.54
N PHE A 21 8.94 -11.83 4.24
CA PHE A 21 8.61 -10.48 4.69
C PHE A 21 9.65 -9.94 5.67
N ARG A 22 10.06 -10.73 6.66
CA ARG A 22 11.07 -10.35 7.65
C ARG A 22 12.40 -9.93 7.00
N ARG A 23 12.88 -10.69 6.01
CA ARG A 23 14.11 -10.37 5.26
C ARG A 23 14.01 -9.06 4.48
N ASN A 24 12.80 -8.65 4.11
CA ASN A 24 12.53 -7.43 3.37
C ASN A 24 12.00 -6.29 4.26
N ARG A 25 12.20 -6.36 5.57
CA ARG A 25 11.80 -5.34 6.57
C ARG A 25 10.31 -5.02 6.55
N VAL A 26 9.48 -6.01 6.22
CA VAL A 26 8.01 -5.94 6.30
C VAL A 26 7.57 -6.65 7.57
N GLU A 27 6.81 -5.97 8.41
CA GLU A 27 6.19 -6.57 9.60
C GLU A 27 5.06 -7.48 9.15
N CYS A 28 5.02 -8.70 9.71
CA CYS A 28 4.02 -9.68 9.33
C CYS A 28 3.53 -10.47 10.54
N ASP A 29 2.25 -10.30 10.87
CA ASP A 29 1.54 -11.10 11.84
C ASP A 29 0.84 -12.26 11.15
N CYS A 30 1.03 -13.48 11.65
CA CYS A 30 0.61 -14.71 10.99
C CYS A 30 -0.36 -15.50 11.90
N TYR A 31 -1.47 -15.94 11.35
CA TYR A 31 -2.49 -16.70 12.05
C TYR A 31 -2.98 -17.89 11.22
N THR A 32 -3.39 -18.94 11.90
CA THR A 32 -4.03 -20.12 11.30
C THR A 32 -5.56 -20.12 11.50
N ASP A 33 -6.09 -19.21 12.31
CA ASP A 33 -7.50 -19.06 12.62
C ASP A 33 -8.00 -17.66 12.23
N PHE A 34 -9.02 -17.61 11.37
CA PHE A 34 -9.60 -16.35 10.90
C PHE A 34 -10.19 -15.49 12.03
N ARG A 35 -10.62 -16.10 13.14
CA ARG A 35 -11.15 -15.37 14.30
C ARG A 35 -10.08 -14.47 14.93
N GLN A 36 -8.83 -14.93 14.94
CA GLN A 36 -7.70 -14.13 15.42
C GLN A 36 -7.40 -12.96 14.47
N VAL A 37 -7.51 -13.19 13.17
CA VAL A 37 -7.36 -12.14 12.15
C VAL A 37 -8.43 -11.05 12.33
N VAL A 38 -9.70 -11.44 12.51
CA VAL A 38 -10.80 -10.50 12.74
C VAL A 38 -10.59 -9.70 14.04
N ALA A 39 -10.14 -10.37 15.11
CA ALA A 39 -9.83 -9.70 16.37
C ALA A 39 -8.69 -8.67 16.21
N LYS A 40 -7.63 -9.05 15.50
CA LYS A 40 -6.51 -8.14 15.22
C LYS A 40 -6.93 -6.92 14.38
N LEU A 41 -7.73 -7.10 13.36
CA LEU A 41 -8.25 -6.00 12.52
C LEU A 41 -9.20 -5.06 13.27
N ARG A 42 -9.76 -5.48 14.40
CA ARG A 42 -10.54 -4.61 15.29
C ARG A 42 -9.65 -3.64 16.06
N ASP A 43 -8.51 -4.12 16.52
CA ASP A 43 -7.68 -3.43 17.50
C ASP A 43 -6.45 -2.74 16.88
N GLU A 44 -5.99 -3.21 15.73
CA GLU A 44 -4.74 -2.77 15.11
C GLU A 44 -4.91 -2.46 13.62
N ASP A 45 -4.04 -1.57 13.10
CA ASP A 45 -4.00 -1.20 11.68
C ASP A 45 -3.01 -2.07 10.91
N TYR A 46 -3.45 -2.53 9.74
CA TYR A 46 -2.62 -3.26 8.77
C TYR A 46 -2.79 -2.66 7.37
N ASP A 47 -1.75 -2.77 6.55
CA ASP A 47 -1.74 -2.25 5.19
C ASP A 47 -2.41 -3.21 4.19
N ALA A 48 -2.36 -4.50 4.45
CA ALA A 48 -3.07 -5.53 3.68
C ALA A 48 -3.24 -6.81 4.49
N LEU A 49 -4.27 -7.58 4.11
CA LEU A 49 -4.48 -8.97 4.53
C LEU A 49 -4.19 -9.89 3.35
N LEU A 50 -3.29 -10.85 3.56
CA LEU A 50 -3.10 -12.00 2.66
C LEU A 50 -3.82 -13.20 3.25
N THR A 51 -4.68 -13.86 2.49
CA THR A 51 -5.41 -15.03 2.95
C THR A 51 -5.33 -16.18 1.96
N ASP A 52 -5.08 -17.39 2.46
CA ASP A 52 -5.37 -18.57 1.65
C ASP A 52 -6.87 -18.62 1.32
N ILE A 53 -7.19 -19.15 0.16
CA ILE A 53 -8.57 -19.32 -0.29
C ILE A 53 -9.16 -20.60 0.31
N ARG A 54 -8.40 -21.69 0.31
CA ARG A 54 -8.91 -22.99 0.74
C ARG A 54 -8.51 -23.32 2.17
N MET A 55 -9.38 -23.01 3.10
CA MET A 55 -9.23 -23.32 4.52
C MET A 55 -10.45 -24.08 5.07
N PRO A 56 -10.26 -24.97 6.07
CA PRO A 56 -11.33 -25.86 6.52
C PRO A 56 -12.55 -25.17 7.12
N ASP A 57 -12.33 -24.19 8.01
CA ASP A 57 -13.41 -23.58 8.81
C ASP A 57 -14.10 -22.42 8.11
N MET A 58 -13.34 -21.65 7.34
CA MET A 58 -13.82 -20.51 6.57
C MET A 58 -12.88 -20.30 5.39
N ASP A 59 -13.43 -20.31 4.18
CA ASP A 59 -12.63 -20.00 3.00
C ASP A 59 -12.35 -18.51 2.87
N GLY A 60 -11.39 -18.15 2.00
CA GLY A 60 -10.98 -16.76 1.82
C GLY A 60 -12.11 -15.88 1.30
N PHE A 61 -13.06 -16.42 0.54
CA PHE A 61 -14.24 -15.68 0.05
C PHE A 61 -15.19 -15.33 1.20
N GLY A 62 -15.49 -16.30 2.06
CA GLY A 62 -16.34 -16.09 3.24
C GLY A 62 -15.71 -15.09 4.21
N LEU A 63 -14.39 -15.15 4.39
CA LEU A 63 -13.67 -14.15 5.19
C LEU A 63 -13.79 -12.74 4.59
N LEU A 64 -13.60 -12.59 3.29
CA LEU A 64 -13.77 -11.31 2.61
C LEU A 64 -15.16 -10.74 2.78
N GLU A 65 -16.20 -11.56 2.60
CA GLU A 65 -17.60 -11.17 2.80
C GLU A 65 -17.85 -10.73 4.25
N LEU A 66 -17.35 -11.51 5.22
CA LEU A 66 -17.44 -11.17 6.63
C LEU A 66 -16.81 -9.79 6.93
N LEU A 67 -15.63 -9.52 6.40
CA LEU A 67 -14.95 -8.25 6.61
C LEU A 67 -15.71 -7.08 5.96
N ARG A 68 -16.22 -7.25 4.74
CA ARG A 68 -16.96 -6.20 4.00
C ARG A 68 -18.33 -5.91 4.60
N SER A 69 -18.98 -6.89 5.21
CA SER A 69 -20.28 -6.74 5.89
C SER A 69 -20.14 -6.26 7.34
N SER A 70 -18.92 -6.25 7.89
CA SER A 70 -18.68 -5.83 9.27
C SER A 70 -18.81 -4.32 9.45
N ASN A 71 -19.28 -3.90 10.63
CA ASN A 71 -19.29 -2.48 11.03
C ASN A 71 -17.89 -1.95 11.43
N MET A 72 -16.85 -2.73 11.19
CA MET A 72 -15.45 -2.33 11.47
C MET A 72 -14.93 -1.52 10.28
N GLU A 73 -14.85 -0.20 10.43
CA GLU A 73 -14.46 0.73 9.38
C GLU A 73 -13.13 0.34 8.71
N ARG A 74 -12.14 -0.06 9.50
CA ARG A 74 -10.81 -0.48 9.03
C ARG A 74 -10.82 -1.83 8.32
N ALA A 75 -11.49 -2.83 8.90
CA ALA A 75 -11.60 -4.16 8.31
C ALA A 75 -12.43 -4.17 7.02
N GLY A 76 -13.43 -3.28 6.93
CA GLY A 76 -14.26 -3.12 5.75
C GLY A 76 -13.53 -2.58 4.53
N THR A 77 -12.40 -1.88 4.71
CA THR A 77 -11.66 -1.19 3.65
C THR A 77 -10.26 -1.75 3.39
N ILE A 78 -9.75 -2.63 4.25
CA ILE A 78 -8.42 -3.22 4.08
C ILE A 78 -8.33 -3.97 2.74
N PRO A 79 -7.25 -3.79 1.95
CA PRO A 79 -7.03 -4.61 0.76
C PRO A 79 -6.78 -6.06 1.17
N VAL A 80 -7.58 -6.97 0.62
CA VAL A 80 -7.45 -8.42 0.83
C VAL A 80 -6.89 -9.05 -0.43
N ILE A 81 -5.78 -9.76 -0.29
CA ILE A 81 -5.07 -10.43 -1.38
C ILE A 81 -5.28 -11.94 -1.23
N ALA A 82 -5.81 -12.55 -2.27
CA ALA A 82 -5.94 -14.00 -2.34
C ALA A 82 -4.57 -14.66 -2.53
N VAL A 83 -4.28 -15.70 -1.77
CA VAL A 83 -3.10 -16.56 -1.98
C VAL A 83 -3.64 -17.96 -2.24
N THR A 84 -3.45 -18.51 -3.43
CA THR A 84 -4.15 -19.73 -3.83
C THR A 84 -3.33 -20.65 -4.74
N ALA A 85 -3.58 -21.95 -4.63
CA ALA A 85 -3.10 -22.95 -5.58
C ALA A 85 -4.06 -23.16 -6.77
N ASP A 86 -5.23 -22.53 -6.76
CA ASP A 86 -6.22 -22.65 -7.84
C ASP A 86 -5.76 -21.98 -9.12
N THR A 87 -6.25 -22.46 -10.25
CA THR A 87 -5.87 -21.98 -11.59
C THR A 87 -6.84 -20.97 -12.17
N ASP A 88 -7.87 -20.57 -11.40
CA ASP A 88 -8.87 -19.60 -11.83
C ASP A 88 -8.24 -18.26 -12.22
N PRO A 89 -8.77 -17.55 -13.23
CA PRO A 89 -8.24 -16.25 -13.64
C PRO A 89 -8.23 -15.22 -12.48
N GLU A 90 -7.23 -14.32 -12.46
CA GLU A 90 -7.15 -13.25 -11.44
C GLU A 90 -8.42 -12.38 -11.43
N GLU A 91 -9.02 -12.18 -12.60
CA GLU A 91 -10.26 -11.41 -12.78
C GLU A 91 -11.43 -11.95 -11.95
N GLU A 92 -11.47 -13.25 -11.69
CA GLU A 92 -12.48 -13.85 -10.83
C GLU A 92 -12.36 -13.38 -9.39
N TYR A 93 -11.13 -13.35 -8.86
CA TYR A 93 -10.86 -12.84 -7.51
C TYR A 93 -11.14 -11.34 -7.42
N LEU A 94 -10.73 -10.57 -8.40
CA LEU A 94 -10.98 -9.12 -8.47
C LEU A 94 -12.48 -8.81 -8.52
N SER A 95 -13.26 -9.55 -9.32
CA SER A 95 -14.71 -9.36 -9.46
C SER A 95 -15.46 -9.63 -8.15
N ARG A 96 -14.90 -10.47 -7.28
CA ARG A 96 -15.45 -10.80 -5.97
C ARG A 96 -14.97 -9.88 -4.84
N GLY A 97 -14.10 -8.90 -5.14
CA GLY A 97 -13.70 -7.86 -4.21
C GLY A 97 -12.31 -8.04 -3.58
N PHE A 98 -11.53 -9.04 -4.01
CA PHE A 98 -10.10 -9.09 -3.67
C PHE A 98 -9.34 -7.97 -4.38
N ALA A 99 -8.29 -7.48 -3.75
CA ALA A 99 -7.42 -6.46 -4.33
C ALA A 99 -6.38 -7.04 -5.30
N GLY A 100 -6.19 -8.34 -5.29
CA GLY A 100 -5.29 -9.07 -6.17
C GLY A 100 -5.21 -10.54 -5.80
N CYS A 101 -4.45 -11.30 -6.60
CA CYS A 101 -4.25 -12.73 -6.41
C CYS A 101 -2.76 -13.07 -6.54
N ILE A 102 -2.27 -13.96 -5.68
CA ILE A 102 -0.93 -14.54 -5.73
C ILE A 102 -1.07 -16.05 -5.83
N ARG A 103 -0.47 -16.64 -6.84
CA ARG A 103 -0.56 -18.08 -7.09
C ARG A 103 0.56 -18.85 -6.42
N LYS A 104 0.20 -19.93 -5.76
CA LYS A 104 1.16 -20.90 -5.22
C LYS A 104 1.58 -21.89 -6.32
N PRO A 105 2.87 -22.23 -6.47
CA PRO A 105 4.01 -21.67 -5.75
C PRO A 105 4.41 -20.31 -6.32
N PHE A 106 4.69 -19.34 -5.47
CA PHE A 106 5.12 -17.99 -5.84
C PHE A 106 6.61 -17.76 -5.55
N ARG A 107 7.20 -16.84 -6.29
CA ARG A 107 8.57 -16.36 -6.04
C ARG A 107 8.52 -15.19 -5.06
N MET A 108 9.61 -15.00 -4.31
CA MET A 108 9.75 -13.89 -3.36
C MET A 108 9.45 -12.52 -4.00
N ASN A 109 10.02 -12.26 -5.19
CA ASN A 109 9.81 -10.98 -5.86
C ASN A 109 8.34 -10.78 -6.28
N GLU A 110 7.67 -11.82 -6.76
CA GLU A 110 6.25 -11.77 -7.12
C GLU A 110 5.36 -11.42 -5.93
N LEU A 111 5.60 -12.04 -4.78
CA LEU A 111 4.90 -11.73 -3.54
C LEU A 111 5.09 -10.26 -3.16
N LEU A 112 6.33 -9.79 -3.09
CA LEU A 112 6.68 -8.43 -2.65
C LEU A 112 6.18 -7.36 -3.64
N GLU A 113 6.33 -7.58 -4.93
CA GLU A 113 5.85 -6.67 -5.97
C GLU A 113 4.33 -6.54 -5.95
N THR A 114 3.60 -7.66 -5.85
CA THR A 114 2.14 -7.66 -5.80
C THR A 114 1.64 -6.94 -4.56
N VAL A 115 2.17 -7.26 -3.38
CA VAL A 115 1.80 -6.60 -2.12
C VAL A 115 2.11 -5.10 -2.19
N SER A 116 3.32 -4.73 -2.64
CA SER A 116 3.72 -3.31 -2.75
C SER A 116 2.83 -2.53 -3.70
N ARG A 117 2.51 -3.10 -4.87
CA ARG A 117 1.63 -2.50 -5.87
C ARG A 117 0.23 -2.24 -5.31
N ILE A 118 -0.35 -3.22 -4.63
CA ILE A 118 -1.71 -3.13 -4.08
C ILE A 118 -1.77 -2.13 -2.92
N VAL A 119 -0.83 -2.18 -1.98
CA VAL A 119 -0.79 -1.26 -0.84
C VAL A 119 -0.57 0.18 -1.30
N ARG A 120 0.34 0.42 -2.25
CA ARG A 120 0.53 1.76 -2.83
C ARG A 120 -0.72 2.24 -3.56
N GLY A 121 -1.39 1.37 -4.31
CA GLY A 121 -2.64 1.68 -4.98
C GLY A 121 -3.76 2.04 -3.98
N ASN A 122 -3.90 1.26 -2.93
CA ASN A 122 -4.90 1.51 -1.89
C ASN A 122 -4.61 2.79 -1.09
N ARG A 123 -3.35 3.06 -0.76
CA ARG A 123 -2.95 4.32 -0.12
C ARG A 123 -3.25 5.53 -1.00
N ARG A 124 -3.11 5.40 -2.34
CA ARG A 124 -3.50 6.46 -3.29
C ARG A 124 -4.98 6.75 -3.31
N THR A 125 -5.85 5.75 -3.16
CA THR A 125 -7.32 5.94 -3.10
C THR A 125 -7.80 6.48 -1.76
N ALA A 126 -7.10 6.15 -0.67
CA ALA A 126 -7.35 6.68 0.67
C ALA A 126 -6.58 7.98 0.95
N TRP A 127 -5.64 8.35 0.06
CA TRP A 127 -4.82 9.51 0.23
C TRP A 127 -5.59 10.79 -0.13
N GLN A 128 -5.79 11.63 0.86
CA GLN A 128 -6.24 13.00 0.67
C GLN A 128 -5.09 13.95 1.04
N PRO A 129 -4.58 14.74 0.09
CA PRO A 129 -3.55 15.72 0.40
C PRO A 129 -4.08 16.72 1.42
N ASP A 130 -3.32 16.95 2.46
CA ASP A 130 -3.64 17.95 3.46
C ASP A 130 -3.04 19.31 3.06
N PHE A 131 -3.87 20.16 2.48
CA PHE A 131 -3.47 21.50 2.08
C PHE A 131 -3.70 22.55 3.19
N SER A 132 -4.12 22.15 4.39
CA SER A 132 -4.45 23.08 5.48
C SER A 132 -3.30 24.01 5.86
N LEU A 133 -2.05 23.53 5.75
CA LEU A 133 -0.84 24.32 6.04
C LEU A 133 -0.50 25.34 4.94
N ILE A 134 -0.98 25.15 3.72
CA ILE A 134 -0.72 26.02 2.56
C ILE A 134 -1.90 26.97 2.34
N LEU A 135 -3.11 26.53 2.64
CA LEU A 135 -4.35 27.26 2.38
C LEU A 135 -4.87 27.93 3.67
N THR A 136 -4.13 28.87 4.20
CA THR A 136 -4.42 29.54 5.49
C THR A 136 -5.44 30.69 5.42
N GLY A 137 -5.94 31.05 4.22
CA GLY A 137 -6.94 32.12 4.03
C GLY A 137 -8.20 31.65 3.31
N GLU A 138 -9.36 32.23 3.62
CA GLU A 138 -10.63 31.84 3.00
C GLU A 138 -10.81 32.34 1.55
N ASP A 139 -10.20 33.47 1.19
CA ASP A 139 -10.53 34.19 -0.04
C ASP A 139 -9.78 33.75 -1.31
N ASN A 140 -8.70 32.90 -1.21
CA ASN A 140 -7.86 32.57 -2.37
C ASN A 140 -7.46 31.09 -2.49
N LYS A 141 -8.16 30.19 -1.82
CA LYS A 141 -7.81 28.74 -1.78
C LYS A 141 -7.68 28.11 -3.18
N GLY A 142 -8.61 28.44 -4.09
CA GLY A 142 -8.62 27.90 -5.45
C GLY A 142 -7.45 28.39 -6.30
N GLU A 143 -7.08 29.66 -6.18
CA GLU A 143 -5.97 30.25 -6.92
C GLU A 143 -4.63 29.73 -6.42
N MET A 144 -4.44 29.66 -5.09
CA MET A 144 -3.23 29.11 -4.47
C MET A 144 -3.03 27.63 -4.83
N LEU A 145 -4.11 26.83 -4.79
CA LEU A 145 -4.07 25.44 -5.21
C LEU A 145 -3.73 25.31 -6.70
N GLY A 146 -4.29 26.19 -7.54
CA GLY A 146 -3.98 26.24 -8.96
C GLY A 146 -2.50 26.56 -9.24
N ILE A 147 -1.93 27.49 -8.48
CA ILE A 147 -0.49 27.83 -8.57
C ILE A 147 0.35 26.62 -8.12
N PHE A 148 0.02 26.03 -6.97
CA PHE A 148 0.73 24.85 -6.44
C PHE A 148 0.74 23.71 -7.47
N ILE A 149 -0.39 23.37 -8.05
CA ILE A 149 -0.50 22.29 -9.04
C ILE A 149 0.34 22.60 -10.29
N ARG A 150 0.28 23.85 -10.81
CA ARG A 150 1.06 24.21 -11.99
C ARG A 150 2.56 24.16 -11.75
N GLU A 151 3.02 24.73 -10.63
CA GLU A 151 4.45 24.76 -10.33
C GLU A 151 5.00 23.34 -10.00
N SER A 152 4.23 22.56 -9.23
CA SER A 152 4.61 21.16 -8.97
C SER A 152 4.70 20.34 -10.25
N ARG A 153 3.79 20.53 -11.20
CA ARG A 153 3.83 19.83 -12.51
C ARG A 153 5.08 20.21 -13.29
N LYS A 154 5.42 21.49 -13.36
CA LYS A 154 6.65 21.95 -14.04
C LYS A 154 7.92 21.35 -13.39
N ASP A 155 7.96 21.33 -12.06
CA ASP A 155 9.11 20.77 -11.35
C ASP A 155 9.18 19.24 -11.52
N LEU A 156 8.06 18.52 -11.61
CA LEU A 156 8.02 17.09 -11.94
C LEU A 156 8.50 16.81 -13.37
N ASP A 157 8.08 17.61 -14.36
CA ASP A 157 8.53 17.46 -15.75
C ASP A 157 10.07 17.72 -15.86
N ARG A 158 10.57 18.73 -15.14
CA ARG A 158 12.01 19.01 -15.05
C ARG A 158 12.78 17.89 -14.36
N LEU A 159 12.22 17.34 -13.27
CA LEU A 159 12.81 16.22 -12.55
C LEU A 159 12.91 14.99 -13.45
N HIS A 160 11.84 14.68 -14.17
CA HIS A 160 11.80 13.57 -15.14
C HIS A 160 12.89 13.72 -16.20
N GLY A 161 12.96 14.89 -16.84
CA GLY A 161 14.02 15.17 -17.82
C GLY A 161 15.44 15.19 -17.24
N ALA A 162 15.64 15.56 -15.98
CA ALA A 162 16.92 15.49 -15.31
C ALA A 162 17.34 14.05 -15.02
N LEU A 163 16.40 13.21 -14.60
CA LEU A 163 16.62 11.77 -14.38
C LEU A 163 16.99 11.04 -15.69
N GLU A 164 16.31 11.35 -16.80
CA GLU A 164 16.65 10.78 -18.12
C GLU A 164 18.06 11.12 -18.60
N ARG A 165 18.59 12.28 -18.19
CA ARG A 165 19.92 12.75 -18.54
C ARG A 165 21.00 12.43 -17.52
N ASP A 166 20.68 11.72 -16.42
CA ASP A 166 21.53 11.49 -15.23
C ASP A 166 22.10 12.81 -14.64
N ASP A 167 21.33 13.90 -14.72
CA ASP A 167 21.70 15.22 -14.19
C ASP A 167 21.38 15.28 -12.70
N ARG A 168 22.30 14.75 -11.89
CA ARG A 168 22.17 14.65 -10.44
C ARG A 168 22.10 16.00 -9.74
N GLN A 169 22.72 17.03 -10.31
CA GLN A 169 22.69 18.36 -9.72
C GLN A 169 21.28 18.96 -9.82
N THR A 170 20.68 18.94 -11.00
CA THR A 170 19.30 19.41 -11.21
C THR A 170 18.30 18.60 -10.38
N VAL A 171 18.48 17.27 -10.26
CA VAL A 171 17.64 16.42 -9.39
C VAL A 171 17.70 16.91 -7.94
N ARG A 172 18.92 17.15 -7.40
CA ARG A 172 19.09 17.66 -6.03
C ARG A 172 18.42 19.02 -5.83
N GLU A 173 18.63 19.95 -6.74
CA GLU A 173 18.04 21.30 -6.65
C GLU A 173 16.52 21.25 -6.60
N ILE A 174 15.90 20.45 -7.47
CA ILE A 174 14.44 20.30 -7.52
C ILE A 174 13.92 19.63 -6.24
N LEU A 175 14.56 18.56 -5.78
CA LEU A 175 14.16 17.87 -4.56
C LEU A 175 14.36 18.77 -3.33
N HIS A 176 15.49 19.44 -3.19
CA HIS A 176 15.74 20.36 -2.08
C HIS A 176 14.68 21.47 -1.99
N LYS A 177 14.27 22.02 -3.14
CA LYS A 177 13.25 23.06 -3.21
C LYS A 177 11.86 22.53 -2.80
N ASN A 178 11.48 21.34 -3.27
CA ASN A 178 10.11 20.87 -3.20
C ASN A 178 9.81 19.91 -2.05
N LEU A 179 10.82 19.19 -1.52
CA LEU A 179 10.62 18.23 -0.44
C LEU A 179 9.92 18.82 0.80
N PRO A 180 10.31 20.01 1.31
CA PRO A 180 9.63 20.58 2.46
C PRO A 180 8.13 20.83 2.19
N LEU A 181 7.81 21.28 0.99
CA LEU A 181 6.44 21.57 0.58
C LEU A 181 5.63 20.28 0.36
N TRP A 182 6.21 19.31 -0.33
CA TRP A 182 5.59 18.01 -0.56
C TRP A 182 5.36 17.22 0.73
N THR A 183 6.30 17.34 1.68
CA THR A 183 6.14 16.76 3.02
C THR A 183 5.01 17.43 3.81
N SER A 184 4.89 18.76 3.72
CA SER A 184 3.86 19.49 4.44
C SER A 184 2.43 19.18 3.96
N VAL A 185 2.26 18.82 2.68
CA VAL A 185 0.97 18.38 2.12
C VAL A 185 0.77 16.86 2.22
N ARG A 186 1.61 16.18 2.97
CA ARG A 186 1.56 14.71 3.19
C ARG A 186 1.47 13.91 1.89
N LEU A 187 2.26 14.30 0.88
CA LEU A 187 2.40 13.49 -0.31
C LEU A 187 3.00 12.15 0.08
N ASP A 188 2.33 11.05 -0.29
CA ASP A 188 2.79 9.68 -0.02
C ASP A 188 3.91 9.30 -1.02
N TYR A 189 5.07 9.90 -0.81
CA TYR A 189 6.32 9.55 -1.50
C TYR A 189 7.27 8.86 -0.53
N PRO A 190 8.22 8.07 -1.03
CA PRO A 190 9.33 7.55 -0.22
C PRO A 190 10.27 8.72 0.16
N ILE A 191 9.79 9.58 1.07
CA ILE A 191 10.46 10.83 1.47
C ILE A 191 11.85 10.55 2.01
N GLU A 192 12.03 9.46 2.78
CA GLU A 192 13.33 9.06 3.32
C GLU A 192 14.32 8.70 2.21
N GLU A 193 13.87 8.01 1.16
CA GLU A 193 14.70 7.67 0.00
C GLU A 193 15.05 8.92 -0.82
N LEU A 194 14.11 9.84 -0.99
CA LEU A 194 14.35 11.12 -1.67
C LEU A 194 15.26 12.04 -0.84
N GLN A 195 15.15 12.06 0.48
CA GLN A 195 16.03 12.80 1.36
C GLN A 195 17.47 12.27 1.29
N ALA A 196 17.68 10.96 1.15
CA ALA A 196 18.99 10.36 0.99
C ALA A 196 19.70 10.77 -0.33
N ILE A 197 18.95 11.22 -1.35
CA ILE A 197 19.51 11.73 -2.60
C ILE A 197 20.00 13.19 -2.44
N VAL A 198 19.39 13.92 -1.50
CA VAL A 198 19.68 15.36 -1.29
C VAL A 198 20.89 15.59 -0.38
N LEU A 199 21.16 14.63 0.54
CA LEU A 199 22.34 14.65 1.43
C LEU A 199 23.58 14.12 0.73
#